data_05427f92829f6f8c4aeac652bc911a03
#
_entry.id   05427f92829f6f8c4aeac652bc911a03
#
_cell.length_a   1.000
_cell.length_b   1.000
_cell.length_c   1.000
_cell.angle_alpha   90.00
_cell.angle_beta   90.00
_cell.angle_gamma   90.00
#
_symmetry.space_group_name_H-M   'P 1'
#
loop_
_entity.id
_entity.type
_entity.pdbx_description
1 polymer ?
#
loop_
_entity_poly.entity_id
_entity_poly.type
_entity_poly.pdbx_seq_one_letter_code
_entity_poly.pdbx_strand_id
1 'polypeptide(L)'
;MRLLILSTFLTSLLFNGCISGQTNNKPVTPTLQNKTMDNFEFAFKSAHPRAQALMTEEFYWSPIEETAPFGNDDGWDAAYGFRQWRFLNKTTSPVTYLRDLIQSWQYPIFDYNEMDTIKIKEYITRKANLDEATIQQQIQALKDINKNSPDTSMKLDDTQLREVIISSSNSMGGRYLLGQDNAIIGTGFAQFALEGHMDNDIRRLTITAIKRQLLPLLIDRYDDNYRDYRKQQLSKLLEVVNKVNS
;
A
#
# COMPACT_ATOMS: atom_id res chain seq x y z
N MET A 1 19.18 -1.87 -10.61
CA MET A 1 17.90 -1.36 -11.15
C MET A 1 16.99 -2.40 -11.82
N ARG A 2 17.51 -3.48 -12.43
CA ARG A 2 16.68 -4.52 -13.11
C ARG A 2 16.09 -5.58 -12.17
N LEU A 3 16.65 -5.81 -10.99
CA LEU A 3 16.14 -6.80 -10.00
C LEU A 3 14.90 -6.31 -9.24
N LEU A 4 14.70 -4.99 -9.11
CA LEU A 4 13.54 -4.40 -8.41
C LEU A 4 12.21 -4.63 -9.14
N ILE A 5 12.22 -4.67 -10.47
CA ILE A 5 11.01 -4.87 -11.29
C ILE A 5 10.46 -6.30 -11.14
N LEU A 6 11.34 -7.30 -10.97
CA LEU A 6 10.90 -8.68 -10.73
C LEU A 6 10.28 -8.87 -9.35
N SER A 7 10.72 -8.09 -8.37
CA SER A 7 10.21 -8.16 -6.98
C SER A 7 8.77 -7.65 -6.85
N THR A 8 8.37 -6.63 -7.62
CA THR A 8 7.00 -6.08 -7.59
C THR A 8 5.98 -7.01 -8.24
N PHE A 9 6.34 -7.71 -9.32
CA PHE A 9 5.46 -8.70 -9.95
C PHE A 9 5.27 -9.97 -9.11
N LEU A 10 6.28 -10.37 -8.33
CA LEU A 10 6.22 -11.58 -7.52
C LEU A 10 5.23 -11.48 -6.36
N THR A 11 5.01 -10.27 -5.82
CA THR A 11 4.11 -10.05 -4.69
C THR A 11 2.63 -10.14 -5.05
N SER A 12 2.24 -9.72 -6.25
CA SER A 12 0.86 -9.86 -6.71
C SER A 12 0.45 -11.32 -6.99
N LEU A 13 1.41 -12.20 -7.27
CA LEU A 13 1.16 -13.63 -7.49
C LEU A 13 1.01 -14.45 -6.20
N LEU A 14 1.58 -13.98 -5.08
CA LEU A 14 1.47 -14.66 -3.78
C LEU A 14 0.05 -14.64 -3.22
N PHE A 15 -0.81 -13.73 -3.69
CA PHE A 15 -2.16 -13.49 -3.15
C PHE A 15 -3.32 -14.04 -4.01
N ASN A 16 -3.06 -14.52 -5.24
CA ASN A 16 -4.13 -15.01 -6.13
C ASN A 16 -4.54 -16.48 -5.91
N GLY A 17 -4.14 -17.10 -4.80
CA GLY A 17 -4.29 -18.54 -4.55
C GLY A 17 -5.58 -19.00 -3.89
N CYS A 18 -6.60 -18.17 -3.64
CA CYS A 18 -7.88 -18.63 -3.08
C CYS A 18 -9.03 -17.68 -3.36
N ILE A 19 -9.57 -17.65 -4.58
CA ILE A 19 -10.94 -17.18 -4.79
C ILE A 19 -11.66 -18.13 -5.76
N SER A 20 -12.23 -19.20 -5.22
CA SER A 20 -13.35 -19.93 -5.83
C SER A 20 -14.51 -19.92 -4.84
N GLY A 21 -15.25 -18.82 -4.84
CA GLY A 21 -16.52 -18.68 -4.16
C GLY A 21 -17.42 -17.80 -5.00
N GLN A 22 -18.08 -18.39 -6.01
CA GLN A 22 -19.15 -17.71 -6.74
C GLN A 22 -20.32 -17.46 -5.79
N THR A 23 -20.48 -16.22 -5.33
CA THR A 23 -21.75 -15.73 -4.83
C THR A 23 -22.47 -15.01 -5.95
N ASN A 24 -23.61 -15.58 -6.37
CA ASN A 24 -24.55 -14.96 -7.30
C ASN A 24 -25.15 -13.68 -6.69
N ASN A 25 -24.53 -12.53 -6.94
CA ASN A 25 -25.15 -11.24 -6.69
C ASN A 25 -25.62 -10.65 -8.01
N LYS A 26 -26.95 -10.50 -8.14
CA LYS A 26 -27.59 -9.78 -9.25
C LYS A 26 -26.99 -8.37 -9.34
N PRO A 27 -26.73 -7.86 -10.55
CA PRO A 27 -26.24 -6.49 -10.72
C PRO A 27 -27.31 -5.50 -10.24
N VAL A 28 -26.97 -4.72 -9.23
CA VAL A 28 -27.75 -3.55 -8.81
C VAL A 28 -27.49 -2.45 -9.84
N THR A 29 -28.53 -1.99 -10.52
CA THR A 29 -28.45 -0.88 -11.48
C THR A 29 -27.95 0.40 -10.75
N PRO A 30 -26.84 1.03 -11.19
CA PRO A 30 -26.32 2.22 -10.53
C PRO A 30 -27.30 3.41 -10.71
N THR A 31 -27.73 4.00 -9.62
CA THR A 31 -28.50 5.25 -9.62
C THR A 31 -27.63 6.46 -10.01
N LEU A 32 -28.20 7.48 -10.63
CA LEU A 32 -27.51 8.68 -11.17
C LEU A 32 -26.55 9.40 -10.18
N GLN A 33 -26.67 9.15 -8.87
CA GLN A 33 -25.79 9.74 -7.85
C GLN A 33 -24.39 9.09 -7.75
N ASN A 34 -24.19 7.88 -8.27
CA ASN A 34 -22.88 7.21 -8.27
C ASN A 34 -21.89 7.83 -9.28
N LYS A 35 -22.38 8.55 -10.28
CA LYS A 35 -21.59 9.05 -11.39
C LYS A 35 -20.59 10.16 -11.00
N THR A 36 -20.85 10.91 -9.95
CA THR A 36 -19.99 12.03 -9.49
C THR A 36 -18.82 11.57 -8.62
N MET A 37 -18.96 10.45 -7.90
CA MET A 37 -17.87 9.92 -7.07
C MET A 37 -16.95 8.97 -7.83
N ASP A 38 -17.47 8.23 -8.80
CA ASP A 38 -16.67 7.35 -9.66
C ASP A 38 -15.62 8.11 -10.49
N ASN A 39 -15.82 9.42 -10.70
CA ASN A 39 -14.92 10.29 -11.47
C ASN A 39 -13.99 11.14 -10.58
N PHE A 40 -14.01 10.98 -9.25
CA PHE A 40 -13.07 11.74 -8.41
C PHE A 40 -11.67 11.13 -8.54
N GLU A 41 -10.71 11.96 -8.90
CA GLU A 41 -9.29 11.61 -8.92
C GLU A 41 -8.59 12.28 -7.74
N PHE A 42 -7.66 11.56 -7.11
CA PHE A 42 -6.77 12.14 -6.10
C PHE A 42 -5.73 13.03 -6.80
N ALA A 43 -6.18 14.21 -7.18
CA ALA A 43 -5.40 15.23 -7.86
C ALA A 43 -5.65 16.61 -7.23
N PHE A 44 -4.69 17.52 -7.33
CA PHE A 44 -4.77 18.85 -6.76
C PHE A 44 -6.10 19.57 -7.09
N LYS A 45 -6.51 19.54 -8.35
CA LYS A 45 -7.73 20.26 -8.81
C LYS A 45 -9.04 19.69 -8.25
N SER A 46 -9.07 18.42 -7.92
CA SER A 46 -10.27 17.73 -7.42
C SER A 46 -10.40 17.78 -5.91
N ALA A 47 -9.29 18.04 -5.22
CA ALA A 47 -9.23 17.97 -3.77
C ALA A 47 -9.98 19.12 -3.07
N HIS A 48 -10.38 18.87 -1.82
CA HIS A 48 -10.96 19.89 -0.96
C HIS A 48 -10.01 21.10 -0.81
N PRO A 49 -10.52 22.37 -0.78
CA PRO A 49 -9.67 23.56 -0.71
C PRO A 49 -8.64 23.57 0.42
N ARG A 50 -8.97 23.01 1.60
CA ARG A 50 -8.00 22.88 2.70
C ARG A 50 -6.86 21.93 2.35
N ALA A 51 -7.13 20.84 1.65
CA ALA A 51 -6.09 19.93 1.20
C ALA A 51 -5.21 20.60 0.14
N GLN A 52 -5.78 21.34 -0.81
CA GLN A 52 -5.02 22.15 -1.76
C GLN A 52 -4.11 23.17 -1.07
N ALA A 53 -4.56 23.81 0.00
CA ALA A 53 -3.79 24.80 0.73
C ALA A 53 -2.56 24.22 1.47
N LEU A 54 -2.63 22.96 1.91
CA LEU A 54 -1.54 22.30 2.64
C LEU A 54 -0.67 21.38 1.75
N MET A 55 -1.23 20.82 0.67
CA MET A 55 -0.59 19.86 -0.22
C MET A 55 -0.29 20.52 -1.57
N THR A 56 0.56 21.56 -1.56
CA THR A 56 0.82 22.43 -2.72
C THR A 56 1.81 21.84 -3.72
N GLU A 57 2.63 20.88 -3.32
CA GLU A 57 3.63 20.27 -4.20
C GLU A 57 3.02 19.11 -5.00
N GLU A 58 3.49 18.91 -6.24
CA GLU A 58 3.08 17.82 -7.12
C GLU A 58 3.30 16.44 -6.49
N PHE A 59 4.34 16.32 -5.66
CA PHE A 59 4.65 15.11 -4.89
C PHE A 59 3.43 14.49 -4.21
N TYR A 60 2.60 15.29 -3.52
CA TYR A 60 1.46 14.77 -2.76
C TYR A 60 0.39 14.07 -3.62
N TRP A 61 0.35 14.39 -4.91
CA TRP A 61 -0.65 13.92 -5.87
C TRP A 61 -0.08 12.94 -6.89
N SER A 62 1.22 12.64 -6.79
CA SER A 62 1.90 11.77 -7.75
C SER A 62 1.35 10.34 -7.68
N PRO A 63 0.95 9.74 -8.81
CA PRO A 63 0.50 8.36 -8.86
C PRO A 63 1.64 7.34 -9.00
N ILE A 64 2.89 7.81 -9.09
CA ILE A 64 4.07 6.97 -9.35
C ILE A 64 5.21 7.17 -8.34
N GLU A 65 5.09 8.13 -7.44
CA GLU A 65 6.10 8.40 -6.40
C GLU A 65 5.83 7.51 -5.19
N GLU A 66 6.68 6.51 -4.96
CA GLU A 66 6.47 5.46 -3.94
C GLU A 66 6.24 5.99 -2.51
N THR A 67 6.75 7.19 -2.19
CA THR A 67 6.57 7.80 -0.87
C THR A 67 5.33 8.68 -0.79
N ALA A 68 4.72 9.03 -1.93
CA ALA A 68 3.49 9.80 -1.97
C ALA A 68 2.30 8.99 -1.43
N PRO A 69 1.28 9.67 -0.85
CA PRO A 69 0.11 8.97 -0.29
C PRO A 69 -0.62 8.08 -1.29
N PHE A 70 -0.58 8.44 -2.58
CA PHE A 70 -1.31 7.78 -3.67
C PHE A 70 -0.37 7.18 -4.72
N GLY A 71 0.93 7.15 -4.49
CA GLY A 71 1.93 6.81 -5.51
C GLY A 71 2.46 5.38 -5.44
N ASN A 72 1.98 4.58 -4.52
CA ASN A 72 2.29 3.16 -4.37
C ASN A 72 1.00 2.34 -4.37
N ASP A 73 1.08 1.06 -4.72
CA ASP A 73 -0.07 0.18 -4.90
C ASP A 73 -0.97 0.12 -3.65
N ASP A 74 -0.39 -0.08 -2.47
CA ASP A 74 -1.14 -0.23 -1.22
C ASP A 74 -1.87 1.07 -0.82
N GLY A 75 -1.20 2.21 -0.98
CA GLY A 75 -1.77 3.54 -0.70
C GLY A 75 -2.85 3.93 -1.73
N TRP A 76 -2.61 3.60 -3.00
CA TRP A 76 -3.59 3.79 -4.07
C TRP A 76 -4.85 2.97 -3.83
N ASP A 77 -4.72 1.67 -3.63
CA ASP A 77 -5.85 0.77 -3.38
C ASP A 77 -6.64 1.21 -2.15
N ALA A 78 -5.94 1.59 -1.07
CA ALA A 78 -6.56 2.08 0.14
C ALA A 78 -7.33 3.39 -0.09
N ALA A 79 -6.75 4.35 -0.82
CA ALA A 79 -7.39 5.64 -1.09
C ALA A 79 -8.62 5.51 -1.97
N TYR A 80 -8.52 4.79 -3.09
CA TYR A 80 -9.63 4.62 -4.02
C TYR A 80 -10.75 3.74 -3.46
N GLY A 81 -10.43 2.69 -2.73
CA GLY A 81 -11.40 1.89 -2.01
C GLY A 81 -12.09 2.68 -0.89
N PHE A 82 -11.33 3.50 -0.13
CA PHE A 82 -11.89 4.39 0.88
C PHE A 82 -12.88 5.39 0.29
N ARG A 83 -12.58 6.01 -0.84
CA ARG A 83 -13.48 6.92 -1.54
C ARG A 83 -14.85 6.29 -1.79
N GLN A 84 -14.87 5.06 -2.33
CA GLN A 84 -16.11 4.33 -2.60
C GLN A 84 -16.84 3.95 -1.32
N TRP A 85 -16.12 3.42 -0.34
CA TRP A 85 -16.68 3.04 0.96
C TRP A 85 -17.26 4.23 1.71
N ARG A 86 -16.57 5.38 1.71
CA ARG A 86 -16.97 6.60 2.43
C ARG A 86 -18.28 7.19 1.92
N PHE A 87 -18.58 7.02 0.65
CA PHE A 87 -19.85 7.44 0.07
C PHE A 87 -21.05 6.82 0.79
N LEU A 88 -20.97 5.55 1.18
CA LEU A 88 -22.01 4.81 1.88
C LEU A 88 -21.87 4.90 3.42
N ASN A 89 -20.71 5.29 3.94
CA ASN A 89 -20.36 5.24 5.36
C ASN A 89 -19.90 6.62 5.88
N LYS A 90 -20.70 7.66 5.67
CA LYS A 90 -20.32 9.07 5.89
C LYS A 90 -19.89 9.41 7.32
N THR A 91 -20.40 8.70 8.32
CA THR A 91 -20.14 8.96 9.75
C THR A 91 -19.34 7.85 10.43
N THR A 92 -19.03 6.77 9.72
CA THR A 92 -18.27 5.66 10.28
C THR A 92 -16.78 6.01 10.24
N SER A 93 -16.05 5.65 11.30
CA SER A 93 -14.59 5.86 11.36
C SER A 93 -13.87 5.25 10.17
N PRO A 94 -12.94 5.98 9.52
CA PRO A 94 -12.07 5.44 8.46
C PRO A 94 -11.26 4.22 8.88
N VAL A 95 -10.97 4.09 10.18
CA VAL A 95 -10.23 2.95 10.74
C VAL A 95 -11.01 1.64 10.58
N THR A 96 -12.35 1.70 10.52
CA THR A 96 -13.16 0.50 10.23
C THR A 96 -12.87 -0.02 8.83
N TYR A 97 -12.94 0.85 7.83
CA TYR A 97 -12.58 0.53 6.44
C TYR A 97 -11.15 -0.04 6.33
N LEU A 98 -10.19 0.68 6.93
CA LEU A 98 -8.78 0.31 6.89
C LEU A 98 -8.52 -1.10 7.47
N ARG A 99 -9.18 -1.42 8.59
CA ARG A 99 -9.06 -2.74 9.22
C ARG A 99 -9.58 -3.85 8.32
N ASP A 100 -10.76 -3.65 7.73
CA ASP A 100 -11.37 -4.62 6.82
C ASP A 100 -10.51 -4.82 5.57
N LEU A 101 -9.95 -3.74 5.02
CA LEU A 101 -9.05 -3.79 3.87
C LEU A 101 -7.78 -4.60 4.19
N ILE A 102 -7.05 -4.25 5.25
CA ILE A 102 -5.79 -4.93 5.60
C ILE A 102 -6.05 -6.40 5.97
N GLN A 103 -7.18 -6.69 6.62
CA GLN A 103 -7.58 -8.07 6.89
C GLN A 103 -7.84 -8.86 5.60
N SER A 104 -8.42 -8.23 4.57
CA SER A 104 -8.64 -8.88 3.27
C SER A 104 -7.34 -9.26 2.55
N TRP A 105 -6.25 -8.56 2.83
CA TRP A 105 -4.91 -8.88 2.32
C TRP A 105 -4.25 -10.07 3.02
N GLN A 106 -4.85 -10.60 4.08
CA GLN A 106 -4.33 -11.73 4.85
C GLN A 106 -2.90 -11.52 5.38
N TYR A 107 -2.51 -10.26 5.60
CA TYR A 107 -1.21 -9.97 6.22
C TYR A 107 -1.19 -10.46 7.66
N PRO A 108 -0.03 -10.92 8.16
CA PRO A 108 0.11 -11.23 9.57
C PRO A 108 -0.30 -10.03 10.43
N ILE A 109 -1.04 -10.30 11.51
CA ILE A 109 -1.54 -9.25 12.40
C ILE A 109 -0.37 -8.45 12.97
N PHE A 110 -0.51 -7.13 12.93
CA PHE A 110 0.40 -6.16 13.51
C PHE A 110 -0.38 -5.03 14.17
N ASP A 111 0.06 -4.56 15.33
CA ASP A 111 -0.57 -3.42 15.99
C ASP A 111 -0.21 -2.12 15.24
N TYR A 112 -1.21 -1.41 14.74
CA TYR A 112 -1.00 -0.16 13.98
C TYR A 112 -0.37 0.97 14.82
N ASN A 113 -0.43 0.88 16.14
CA ASN A 113 0.20 1.85 17.06
C ASN A 113 1.61 1.43 17.49
N GLU A 114 2.09 0.25 17.10
CA GLU A 114 3.38 -0.27 17.57
C GLU A 114 4.55 0.58 17.07
N MET A 115 5.40 0.99 18.01
CA MET A 115 6.63 1.76 17.76
C MET A 115 7.85 1.13 18.42
N ASP A 116 7.69 0.02 19.14
CA ASP A 116 8.80 -0.73 19.71
C ASP A 116 9.66 -1.34 18.60
N THR A 117 10.91 -0.91 18.50
CA THR A 117 11.83 -1.33 17.45
C THR A 117 12.18 -2.81 17.52
N ILE A 118 12.09 -3.46 18.68
CA ILE A 118 12.31 -4.90 18.85
C ILE A 118 11.17 -5.65 18.17
N LYS A 119 9.93 -5.30 18.50
CA LYS A 119 8.74 -5.93 17.91
C LYS A 119 8.63 -5.66 16.41
N ILE A 120 8.97 -4.44 15.97
CA ILE A 120 9.04 -4.11 14.55
C ILE A 120 10.08 -4.99 13.87
N LYS A 121 11.28 -5.14 14.45
CA LYS A 121 12.33 -5.99 13.91
C LYS A 121 11.90 -7.45 13.81
N GLU A 122 11.26 -7.98 14.84
CA GLU A 122 10.69 -9.34 14.83
C GLU A 122 9.65 -9.51 13.70
N TYR A 123 8.79 -8.52 13.51
CA TYR A 123 7.79 -8.58 12.45
C TYR A 123 8.40 -8.54 11.05
N ILE A 124 9.31 -7.60 10.78
CA ILE A 124 9.90 -7.41 9.44
C ILE A 124 10.87 -8.53 9.04
N THR A 125 11.39 -9.29 9.99
CA THR A 125 12.25 -10.45 9.72
C THR A 125 11.47 -11.76 9.55
N ARG A 126 10.14 -11.72 9.65
CA ARG A 126 9.29 -12.89 9.38
C ARG A 126 9.44 -13.33 7.92
N LYS A 127 9.59 -14.64 7.76
CA LYS A 127 9.59 -15.27 6.45
C LYS A 127 8.17 -15.66 6.08
N ALA A 128 7.84 -15.62 4.79
CA ALA A 128 6.62 -16.27 4.32
C ALA A 128 6.76 -17.78 4.56
N ASN A 129 5.67 -18.42 4.99
CA ASN A 129 5.64 -19.88 5.11
C ASN A 129 5.36 -20.46 3.72
N LEU A 130 6.41 -20.82 3.00
CA LEU A 130 6.30 -21.40 1.67
C LEU A 130 6.53 -22.91 1.77
N ASP A 131 5.49 -23.69 1.49
CA ASP A 131 5.63 -25.11 1.22
C ASP A 131 6.07 -25.38 -0.24
N GLU A 132 6.48 -26.59 -0.51
CA GLU A 132 6.97 -26.96 -1.84
C GLU A 132 5.93 -26.80 -2.94
N ALA A 133 4.65 -27.08 -2.64
CA ALA A 133 3.55 -26.92 -3.59
C ALA A 133 3.38 -25.46 -4.00
N THR A 134 3.42 -24.55 -3.02
CA THR A 134 3.35 -23.09 -3.25
C THR A 134 4.55 -22.60 -4.08
N ILE A 135 5.76 -23.08 -3.79
CA ILE A 135 6.95 -22.72 -4.57
C ILE A 135 6.79 -23.17 -6.03
N GLN A 136 6.36 -24.40 -6.26
CA GLN A 136 6.16 -24.92 -7.63
C GLN A 136 5.06 -24.16 -8.38
N GLN A 137 3.96 -23.82 -7.71
CA GLN A 137 2.89 -22.99 -8.30
C GLN A 137 3.41 -21.61 -8.72
N GLN A 138 4.24 -20.97 -7.90
CA GLN A 138 4.84 -19.67 -8.21
C GLN A 138 5.84 -19.76 -9.36
N ILE A 139 6.69 -20.82 -9.40
CA ILE A 139 7.58 -21.07 -10.54
C ILE A 139 6.78 -21.17 -11.83
N GLN A 140 5.69 -21.95 -11.83
CA GLN A 140 4.85 -22.08 -13.01
C GLN A 140 4.22 -20.77 -13.45
N ALA A 141 3.68 -19.99 -12.51
CA ALA A 141 3.10 -18.68 -12.80
C ALA A 141 4.13 -17.70 -13.40
N LEU A 142 5.35 -17.66 -12.87
CA LEU A 142 6.43 -16.84 -13.43
C LEU A 142 6.84 -17.29 -14.83
N LYS A 143 6.88 -18.60 -15.09
CA LYS A 143 7.13 -19.14 -16.44
C LYS A 143 6.05 -18.72 -17.43
N ASP A 144 4.78 -18.74 -17.02
CA ASP A 144 3.66 -18.37 -17.89
C ASP A 144 3.65 -16.87 -18.22
N ILE A 145 4.04 -16.03 -17.26
CA ILE A 145 4.27 -14.59 -17.51
C ILE A 145 5.42 -14.40 -18.50
N ASN A 146 6.55 -15.09 -18.30
CA ASN A 146 7.73 -14.97 -19.15
C ASN A 146 7.50 -15.48 -20.58
N LYS A 147 6.63 -16.46 -20.78
CA LYS A 147 6.25 -16.92 -22.14
C LYS A 147 5.59 -15.84 -22.96
N ASN A 148 4.84 -14.95 -22.31
CA ASN A 148 4.08 -13.86 -22.93
C ASN A 148 4.85 -12.54 -22.98
N SER A 149 6.07 -12.49 -22.41
CA SER A 149 6.92 -11.31 -22.45
C SER A 149 7.74 -11.24 -23.74
N PRO A 150 7.76 -10.10 -24.43
CA PRO A 150 8.59 -9.91 -25.62
C PRO A 150 10.10 -9.87 -25.30
N ASP A 151 10.46 -9.67 -24.02
CA ASP A 151 11.86 -9.61 -23.58
C ASP A 151 12.39 -11.01 -23.25
N THR A 152 13.18 -11.55 -24.16
CA THR A 152 13.82 -12.89 -24.02
C THR A 152 15.10 -12.86 -23.18
N SER A 153 15.53 -11.70 -22.69
CA SER A 153 16.83 -11.50 -22.02
C SER A 153 16.88 -12.04 -20.57
N MET A 154 15.74 -12.45 -19.98
CA MET A 154 15.63 -12.94 -18.62
C MET A 154 14.94 -14.31 -18.53
N LYS A 155 15.47 -15.31 -19.25
CA LYS A 155 15.02 -16.69 -19.03
C LYS A 155 15.76 -17.27 -17.82
N LEU A 156 15.15 -17.14 -16.64
CA LEU A 156 15.60 -17.84 -15.44
C LEU A 156 15.19 -19.32 -15.54
N ASP A 157 16.08 -20.22 -15.17
CA ASP A 157 15.75 -21.63 -14.98
C ASP A 157 14.99 -21.85 -13.66
N ASP A 158 14.49 -23.08 -13.46
CA ASP A 158 13.70 -23.43 -12.28
C ASP A 158 14.47 -23.24 -10.97
N THR A 159 15.76 -23.46 -10.97
CA THR A 159 16.62 -23.27 -9.80
C THR A 159 16.74 -21.79 -9.45
N GLN A 160 16.99 -20.95 -10.46
CA GLN A 160 17.07 -19.50 -10.29
C GLN A 160 15.73 -18.91 -9.86
N LEU A 161 14.61 -19.35 -10.47
CA LEU A 161 13.26 -18.93 -10.07
C LEU A 161 12.99 -19.32 -8.62
N ARG A 162 13.35 -20.53 -8.20
CA ARG A 162 13.23 -21.00 -6.83
C ARG A 162 14.03 -20.13 -5.85
N GLU A 163 15.28 -19.82 -6.17
CA GLU A 163 16.11 -18.94 -5.33
C GLU A 163 15.50 -17.54 -5.18
N VAL A 164 14.98 -16.96 -6.26
CA VAL A 164 14.29 -15.68 -6.24
C VAL A 164 13.06 -15.73 -5.34
N ILE A 165 12.23 -16.77 -5.44
CA ILE A 165 11.04 -16.96 -4.61
C ILE A 165 11.42 -17.07 -3.13
N ILE A 166 12.39 -17.91 -2.79
CA ILE A 166 12.84 -18.11 -1.41
C ILE A 166 13.47 -16.83 -0.84
N SER A 167 14.33 -16.13 -1.61
CA SER A 167 14.93 -14.88 -1.16
C SER A 167 13.90 -13.78 -0.93
N SER A 168 12.90 -13.67 -1.81
CA SER A 168 11.79 -12.73 -1.66
C SER A 168 10.97 -13.04 -0.40
N SER A 169 10.75 -14.31 -0.08
CA SER A 169 10.01 -14.72 1.11
C SER A 169 10.67 -14.27 2.41
N ASN A 170 12.00 -14.17 2.42
CA ASN A 170 12.76 -13.75 3.60
C ASN A 170 12.58 -12.28 3.96
N SER A 171 12.07 -11.44 3.04
CA SER A 171 11.82 -10.02 3.24
C SER A 171 10.33 -9.66 3.35
N MET A 172 9.43 -10.65 3.30
CA MET A 172 7.99 -10.43 3.25
C MET A 172 7.44 -9.66 4.45
N GLY A 173 7.94 -9.91 5.67
CA GLY A 173 7.50 -9.16 6.86
C GLY A 173 7.68 -7.66 6.70
N GLY A 174 8.78 -7.22 6.08
CA GLY A 174 9.02 -5.82 5.80
C GLY A 174 8.09 -5.25 4.74
N ARG A 175 7.69 -6.04 3.76
CA ARG A 175 6.69 -5.63 2.76
C ARG A 175 5.29 -5.54 3.36
N TYR A 176 4.90 -6.50 4.20
CA TYR A 176 3.63 -6.45 4.91
C TYR A 176 3.51 -5.20 5.78
N LEU A 177 4.59 -4.84 6.52
CA LEU A 177 4.58 -3.64 7.34
C LEU A 177 4.49 -2.37 6.48
N LEU A 178 5.28 -2.30 5.41
CA LEU A 178 5.26 -1.18 4.48
C LEU A 178 3.88 -1.01 3.84
N GLY A 179 3.26 -2.10 3.37
CA GLY A 179 1.93 -2.08 2.78
C GLY A 179 0.86 -1.60 3.76
N GLN A 180 0.90 -2.08 5.02
CA GLN A 180 0.00 -1.59 6.06
C GLN A 180 0.19 -0.10 6.34
N ASP A 181 1.43 0.37 6.45
CA ASP A 181 1.72 1.80 6.67
C ASP A 181 1.26 2.65 5.48
N ASN A 182 1.49 2.19 4.26
CA ASN A 182 1.05 2.89 3.05
C ASN A 182 -0.49 2.96 2.97
N ALA A 183 -1.19 1.89 3.32
CA ALA A 183 -2.66 1.90 3.38
C ALA A 183 -3.19 2.87 4.44
N ILE A 184 -2.56 2.94 5.61
CA ILE A 184 -2.91 3.89 6.67
C ILE A 184 -2.71 5.33 6.16
N ILE A 185 -1.56 5.62 5.55
CA ILE A 185 -1.22 6.93 5.00
C ILE A 185 -2.20 7.29 3.86
N GLY A 186 -2.39 6.38 2.90
CA GLY A 186 -3.32 6.56 1.79
C GLY A 186 -4.74 6.86 2.25
N THR A 187 -5.27 6.11 3.23
CA THR A 187 -6.61 6.33 3.80
C THR A 187 -6.72 7.69 4.49
N GLY A 188 -5.74 8.06 5.33
CA GLY A 188 -5.76 9.35 6.02
C GLY A 188 -5.71 10.54 5.05
N PHE A 189 -4.81 10.50 4.09
CA PHE A 189 -4.71 11.55 3.07
C PHE A 189 -5.91 11.55 2.11
N ALA A 190 -6.52 10.40 1.83
CA ALA A 190 -7.75 10.32 1.06
C ALA A 190 -8.91 11.02 1.78
N GLN A 191 -9.08 10.81 3.09
CA GLN A 191 -10.08 11.55 3.86
C GLN A 191 -9.81 13.05 3.80
N PHE A 192 -8.57 13.48 3.98
CA PHE A 192 -8.20 14.89 3.91
C PHE A 192 -8.47 15.49 2.53
N ALA A 193 -8.11 14.78 1.47
CA ALA A 193 -8.37 15.23 0.10
C ALA A 193 -9.86 15.34 -0.23
N LEU A 194 -10.69 14.45 0.30
CA LEU A 194 -12.13 14.42 0.08
C LEU A 194 -12.90 15.43 0.96
N GLU A 195 -12.54 15.53 2.25
CA GLU A 195 -13.37 16.16 3.28
C GLU A 195 -12.73 17.41 3.91
N GLY A 196 -11.44 17.66 3.65
CA GLY A 196 -10.68 18.78 4.22
C GLY A 196 -10.35 18.63 5.71
N HIS A 197 -10.52 17.44 6.27
CA HIS A 197 -10.13 17.09 7.63
C HIS A 197 -9.74 15.62 7.71
N MET A 198 -9.11 15.21 8.80
CA MET A 198 -8.93 13.81 9.19
C MET A 198 -9.61 13.57 10.53
N ASP A 199 -10.34 12.46 10.66
CA ASP A 199 -10.85 12.03 11.96
C ASP A 199 -9.68 11.73 12.91
N ASN A 200 -9.85 11.95 14.20
CA ASN A 200 -8.73 11.89 15.16
C ASN A 200 -8.05 10.51 15.23
N ASP A 201 -8.79 9.44 15.04
CA ASP A 201 -8.29 8.08 15.07
C ASP A 201 -7.41 7.77 13.86
N ILE A 202 -7.87 8.03 12.63
CA ILE A 202 -7.05 7.82 11.43
C ILE A 202 -5.86 8.78 11.38
N ARG A 203 -6.03 10.04 11.81
CA ARG A 203 -4.93 11.01 11.90
C ARG A 203 -3.80 10.50 12.79
N ARG A 204 -4.15 9.98 13.99
CA ARG A 204 -3.17 9.41 14.91
C ARG A 204 -2.43 8.22 14.27
N LEU A 205 -3.15 7.32 13.62
CA LEU A 205 -2.53 6.18 12.94
C LEU A 205 -1.64 6.63 11.78
N THR A 206 -2.05 7.64 11.00
CA THR A 206 -1.25 8.20 9.92
C THR A 206 0.06 8.80 10.45
N ILE A 207 0.02 9.55 11.56
CA ILE A 207 1.23 10.06 12.23
C ILE A 207 2.13 8.90 12.66
N THR A 208 1.55 7.85 13.25
CA THR A 208 2.31 6.67 13.71
C THR A 208 2.96 5.95 12.54
N ALA A 209 2.23 5.70 11.45
CA ALA A 209 2.75 5.04 10.26
C ALA A 209 3.91 5.82 9.62
N ILE A 210 3.77 7.15 9.47
CA ILE A 210 4.85 8.00 8.93
C ILE A 210 6.07 7.98 9.85
N LYS A 211 5.88 8.15 11.17
CA LYS A 211 6.99 8.10 12.14
C LYS A 211 7.67 6.73 12.17
N ARG A 212 6.91 5.66 12.03
CA ARG A 212 7.45 4.31 11.95
C ARG A 212 8.33 4.13 10.72
N GLN A 213 7.87 4.58 9.55
CA GLN A 213 8.68 4.55 8.33
C GLN A 213 9.96 5.40 8.42
N LEU A 214 10.01 6.42 9.29
CA LEU A 214 11.19 7.24 9.55
C LEU A 214 12.19 6.59 10.53
N LEU A 215 11.85 5.47 11.17
CA LEU A 215 12.80 4.79 12.06
C LEU A 215 14.05 4.34 11.28
N PRO A 216 15.27 4.50 11.84
CA PRO A 216 16.50 4.05 11.20
C PRO A 216 16.42 2.60 10.71
N LEU A 217 15.84 1.71 11.53
CA LEU A 217 15.59 0.30 11.21
C LEU A 217 14.85 0.08 9.87
N LEU A 218 13.97 1.00 9.46
CA LEU A 218 13.20 0.89 8.22
C LEU A 218 13.82 1.72 7.09
N ILE A 219 14.32 2.90 7.39
CA ILE A 219 14.99 3.77 6.41
C ILE A 219 16.26 3.11 5.86
N ASP A 220 17.05 2.44 6.71
CA ASP A 220 18.32 1.81 6.32
C ASP A 220 18.14 0.59 5.39
N ARG A 221 16.91 0.19 5.12
CA ARG A 221 16.58 -0.84 4.13
C ARG A 221 16.61 -0.34 2.68
N TYR A 222 16.66 0.97 2.49
CA TYR A 222 16.73 1.60 1.18
C TYR A 222 18.16 1.95 0.81
N ASP A 223 18.43 2.09 -0.49
CA ASP A 223 19.73 2.51 -1.01
C ASP A 223 20.10 3.92 -0.51
N ASP A 224 21.36 4.15 -0.23
CA ASP A 224 21.88 5.40 0.35
C ASP A 224 21.42 6.63 -0.42
N ASN A 225 21.42 6.57 -1.76
CA ASN A 225 20.99 7.67 -2.63
C ASN A 225 19.51 8.00 -2.51
N TYR A 226 18.68 7.07 -2.02
CA TYR A 226 17.24 7.25 -1.89
C TYR A 226 16.82 7.59 -0.45
N ARG A 227 17.62 7.25 0.57
CA ARG A 227 17.28 7.43 1.98
C ARG A 227 16.94 8.87 2.34
N ASP A 228 17.78 9.82 1.94
CA ASP A 228 17.60 11.22 2.31
C ASP A 228 16.38 11.82 1.59
N TYR A 229 16.18 11.46 0.33
CA TYR A 229 14.98 11.83 -0.42
C TYR A 229 13.73 11.31 0.30
N ARG A 230 13.69 10.00 0.65
CA ARG A 230 12.57 9.39 1.35
C ARG A 230 12.27 10.04 2.69
N LYS A 231 13.31 10.31 3.50
CA LYS A 231 13.16 11.04 4.77
C LYS A 231 12.52 12.41 4.58
N GLN A 232 12.97 13.14 3.57
CA GLN A 232 12.42 14.45 3.24
C GLN A 232 10.93 14.37 2.88
N GLN A 233 10.54 13.42 2.03
CA GLN A 233 9.14 13.28 1.62
C GLN A 233 8.25 12.84 2.78
N LEU A 234 8.68 11.86 3.58
CA LEU A 234 7.95 11.44 4.80
C LEU A 234 7.81 12.60 5.80
N SER A 235 8.83 13.45 5.94
CA SER A 235 8.76 14.63 6.80
C SER A 235 7.72 15.64 6.32
N LYS A 236 7.60 15.86 5.00
CA LYS A 236 6.55 16.69 4.42
C LYS A 236 5.15 16.14 4.69
N LEU A 237 4.96 14.81 4.56
CA LEU A 237 3.69 14.17 4.94
C LEU A 237 3.36 14.43 6.42
N LEU A 238 4.35 14.28 7.31
CA LEU A 238 4.16 14.52 8.74
C LEU A 238 3.79 15.98 9.05
N GLU A 239 4.39 16.95 8.35
CA GLU A 239 4.03 18.35 8.50
C GLU A 239 2.58 18.63 8.13
N VAL A 240 2.11 18.08 7.00
CA VAL A 240 0.71 18.22 6.57
C VAL A 240 -0.22 17.64 7.62
N VAL A 241 -0.01 16.38 8.04
CA VAL A 241 -0.89 15.71 9.03
C VAL A 241 -0.93 16.46 10.36
N ASN A 242 0.16 17.10 10.77
CA ASN A 242 0.18 17.91 12.00
C ASN A 242 -0.67 19.18 11.87
N LYS A 243 -0.83 19.73 10.67
CA LYS A 243 -1.60 20.97 10.38
C LYS A 243 -3.06 20.71 10.01
N VAL A 244 -3.47 19.47 9.72
CA VAL A 244 -4.82 19.16 9.17
C VAL A 244 -5.96 19.63 10.07
N ASN A 245 -5.82 19.52 11.38
CA ASN A 245 -6.89 19.85 12.36
C ASN A 245 -6.53 21.07 13.24
N SER A 246 -5.55 21.88 12.82
CA SER A 246 -5.19 23.14 13.49
C SER A 246 -6.02 24.31 13.00
#